data_ffe440d0d04119070da40ce4cdbe43b6
#
_entry.id   ffe440d0d04119070da40ce4cdbe43b6
#
_cell.length_a   1.000
_cell.length_b   1.000
_cell.length_c   1.000
_cell.angle_alpha   90.00
_cell.angle_beta   90.00
_cell.angle_gamma   90.00
#
_symmetry.space_group_name_H-M   'P 1'
#
loop_
_entity.id
_entity.type
_entity.pdbx_description
1 polymer ?
#
loop_
_entity_poly.entity_id
_entity_poly.type
_entity_poly.pdbx_seq_one_letter_code
_entity_poly.pdbx_strand_id
1 'polypeptide(L)'
;RGIVSSAPTVNEKQILTSSKTTILYDKDGNELQRLDGSGIRQNYVALNKISMAARNAFIAADDTEYYKHHGVDIRNFFYAFYPDSASAQYAGSRRTLTQKLIRNQIFVSDNNSSSMERVVQKIQEQYLAVQFESEVGKDKILEYYLNTLYFGGNRIGIGAAAEYYFDK
;
A
#
# COMPACT_ATOMS: atom_id res chain seq x y z
N ARG A 1 22.89 -6.45 -11.90
CA ARG A 1 22.42 -7.68 -11.18
C ARG A 1 22.41 -7.48 -9.66
N GLY A 2 23.38 -6.75 -9.06
CA GLY A 2 23.49 -6.62 -7.60
C GLY A 2 22.32 -5.95 -6.88
N ILE A 3 21.71 -4.88 -7.42
CA ILE A 3 20.66 -4.11 -6.73
C ILE A 3 19.37 -4.93 -6.60
N VAL A 4 18.99 -5.63 -7.65
CA VAL A 4 17.74 -6.43 -7.66
C VAL A 4 17.91 -7.72 -6.83
N SER A 5 19.10 -8.32 -6.84
CA SER A 5 19.36 -9.53 -6.05
C SER A 5 19.41 -9.29 -4.55
N SER A 6 19.60 -8.04 -4.11
CA SER A 6 19.52 -7.63 -2.70
C SER A 6 18.14 -7.09 -2.31
N ALA A 7 17.16 -7.12 -3.20
CA ALA A 7 15.81 -6.70 -2.88
C ALA A 7 15.19 -7.62 -1.81
N PRO A 8 14.43 -7.08 -0.84
CA PRO A 8 13.69 -7.90 0.10
C PRO A 8 12.68 -8.78 -0.62
N THR A 9 12.29 -9.88 0.00
CA THR A 9 11.17 -10.69 -0.51
C THR A 9 9.85 -10.03 -0.17
N VAL A 10 8.88 -10.14 -1.07
CA VAL A 10 7.51 -9.66 -0.84
C VAL A 10 6.56 -10.84 -0.99
N ASN A 11 5.70 -11.02 -0.01
CA ASN A 11 4.62 -11.98 -0.07
C ASN A 11 3.38 -11.43 0.65
N GLU A 12 2.22 -12.00 0.37
CA GLU A 12 0.94 -11.57 0.94
C GLU A 12 0.94 -11.56 2.47
N LYS A 13 1.63 -12.51 3.09
CA LYS A 13 1.72 -12.59 4.54
C LYS A 13 2.44 -11.37 5.13
N GLN A 14 3.52 -10.90 4.50
CA GLN A 14 4.24 -9.71 4.96
C GLN A 14 3.38 -8.45 4.82
N ILE A 15 2.66 -8.32 3.71
CA ILE A 15 1.73 -7.20 3.48
C ILE A 15 0.66 -7.13 4.57
N LEU A 16 0.15 -8.27 5.03
CA LEU A 16 -0.95 -8.34 6.00
C LEU A 16 -0.49 -8.36 7.46
N THR A 17 0.76 -8.75 7.73
CA THR A 17 1.22 -8.99 9.12
C THR A 17 1.40 -7.71 9.93
N SER A 18 1.66 -6.57 9.26
CA SER A 18 1.80 -5.27 9.94
C SER A 18 0.49 -4.73 10.53
N SER A 19 -0.61 -5.46 10.40
CA SER A 19 -1.95 -4.93 10.55
C SER A 19 -2.93 -5.85 11.28
N LYS A 20 -2.49 -6.75 12.17
CA LYS A 20 -3.41 -7.67 12.86
C LYS A 20 -3.75 -7.21 14.27
N THR A 21 -5.03 -6.92 14.49
CA THR A 21 -5.63 -6.82 15.82
C THR A 21 -5.92 -8.22 16.35
N THR A 22 -5.47 -8.56 17.55
CA THR A 22 -5.88 -9.78 18.25
C THR A 22 -7.17 -9.50 19.01
N ILE A 23 -8.21 -10.29 18.76
CA ILE A 23 -9.48 -10.18 19.46
C ILE A 23 -9.61 -11.37 20.41
N LEU A 24 -9.90 -11.09 21.67
CA LEU A 24 -10.24 -12.09 22.68
C LEU A 24 -11.74 -12.25 22.73
N TYR A 25 -12.20 -13.50 22.66
CA TYR A 25 -13.61 -13.87 22.80
C TYR A 25 -13.81 -14.67 24.07
N ASP A 26 -15.01 -14.56 24.66
CA ASP A 26 -15.41 -15.47 25.72
C ASP A 26 -15.81 -16.85 25.15
N LYS A 27 -16.17 -17.78 26.06
CA LYS A 27 -16.62 -19.14 25.70
C LYS A 27 -17.91 -19.15 24.85
N ASP A 28 -18.69 -18.08 24.86
CA ASP A 28 -19.95 -17.96 24.17
C ASP A 28 -19.81 -17.18 22.83
N GLY A 29 -18.56 -16.78 22.49
CA GLY A 29 -18.22 -16.08 21.24
C GLY A 29 -18.43 -14.56 21.29
N ASN A 30 -18.66 -13.96 22.47
CA ASN A 30 -18.75 -12.52 22.61
C ASN A 30 -17.35 -11.92 22.69
N GLU A 31 -17.15 -10.78 22.04
CA GLU A 31 -15.89 -10.04 22.09
C GLU A 31 -15.65 -9.50 23.51
N LEU A 32 -14.56 -9.97 24.17
CA LEU A 32 -14.13 -9.49 25.47
C LEU A 32 -13.20 -8.28 25.35
N GLN A 33 -12.24 -8.35 24.45
CA GLN A 33 -11.24 -7.31 24.31
C GLN A 33 -10.53 -7.39 22.95
N ARG A 34 -10.23 -6.22 22.39
CA ARG A 34 -9.28 -6.07 21.26
C ARG A 34 -7.93 -5.70 21.81
N LEU A 35 -6.93 -6.54 21.58
CA LEU A 35 -5.54 -6.28 21.93
C LEU A 35 -4.85 -5.67 20.71
N ASP A 36 -4.82 -4.36 20.68
CA ASP A 36 -3.98 -3.60 19.79
C ASP A 36 -2.84 -3.00 20.62
N GLY A 37 -1.65 -3.55 20.51
CA GLY A 37 -0.48 -3.15 21.31
C GLY A 37 -0.09 -1.68 21.18
N SER A 38 -0.81 -0.89 20.38
CA SER A 38 -0.54 0.53 20.06
C SER A 38 -1.81 1.39 20.03
N GLY A 39 -2.99 0.87 20.40
CA GLY A 39 -4.28 1.55 20.21
C GLY A 39 -4.69 1.68 18.73
N ILE A 40 -4.01 0.98 17.83
CA ILE A 40 -4.32 1.00 16.39
C ILE A 40 -5.51 0.07 16.15
N ARG A 41 -6.60 0.60 15.62
CA ARG A 41 -7.74 -0.20 15.18
C ARG A 41 -7.63 -0.52 13.71
N GLN A 42 -7.82 -1.80 13.39
CA GLN A 42 -7.92 -2.28 12.03
C GLN A 42 -9.12 -3.21 11.90
N ASN A 43 -9.88 -3.01 10.85
CA ASN A 43 -10.97 -3.87 10.44
C ASN A 43 -10.74 -4.22 8.96
N TYR A 44 -10.33 -5.49 8.71
CA TYR A 44 -10.06 -5.94 7.34
C TYR A 44 -11.37 -6.19 6.61
N VAL A 45 -11.51 -5.58 5.43
CA VAL A 45 -12.70 -5.70 4.59
C VAL A 45 -12.30 -6.26 3.23
N ALA A 46 -12.94 -7.36 2.82
CA ALA A 46 -12.74 -7.91 1.49
C ALA A 46 -13.20 -6.93 0.41
N LEU A 47 -12.53 -6.91 -0.74
CA LEU A 47 -12.79 -5.94 -1.81
C LEU A 47 -14.27 -5.90 -2.23
N ASN A 48 -14.92 -7.05 -2.32
CA ASN A 48 -16.32 -7.15 -2.70
C ASN A 48 -17.30 -6.50 -1.71
N LYS A 49 -16.86 -6.20 -0.49
CA LYS A 49 -17.62 -5.47 0.53
C LYS A 49 -17.36 -3.95 0.51
N ILE A 50 -16.34 -3.51 -0.22
CA ILE A 50 -16.02 -2.09 -0.40
C ILE A 50 -16.82 -1.60 -1.62
N SER A 51 -17.55 -0.48 -1.44
CA SER A 51 -18.37 0.06 -2.53
C SER A 51 -17.54 0.43 -3.75
N MET A 52 -18.11 0.27 -4.95
CA MET A 52 -17.47 0.65 -6.21
C MET A 52 -17.06 2.14 -6.21
N ALA A 53 -17.92 3.00 -5.64
CA ALA A 53 -17.63 4.44 -5.53
C ALA A 53 -16.37 4.71 -4.71
N ALA A 54 -16.20 4.03 -3.57
CA ALA A 54 -14.99 4.16 -2.75
C ALA A 54 -13.75 3.66 -3.50
N ARG A 55 -13.80 2.46 -4.13
CA ARG A 55 -12.69 1.93 -4.90
C ARG A 55 -12.25 2.90 -6.01
N ASN A 56 -13.22 3.39 -6.78
CA ASN A 56 -12.96 4.33 -7.88
C ASN A 56 -12.42 5.67 -7.38
N ALA A 57 -12.85 6.16 -6.23
CA ALA A 57 -12.33 7.39 -5.63
C ALA A 57 -10.83 7.26 -5.28
N PHE A 58 -10.42 6.14 -4.68
CA PHE A 58 -9.00 5.89 -4.39
C PHE A 58 -8.16 5.72 -5.66
N ILE A 59 -8.67 4.99 -6.65
CA ILE A 59 -8.00 4.84 -7.94
C ILE A 59 -7.84 6.21 -8.63
N ALA A 60 -8.91 7.00 -8.67
CA ALA A 60 -8.86 8.33 -9.29
C ALA A 60 -7.92 9.31 -8.58
N ALA A 61 -7.81 9.22 -7.25
CA ALA A 61 -6.93 10.07 -6.47
C ALA A 61 -5.45 9.64 -6.54
N ASP A 62 -5.20 8.35 -6.51
CA ASP A 62 -3.87 7.80 -6.30
C ASP A 62 -3.21 7.24 -7.55
N ASP A 63 -3.98 6.70 -8.50
CA ASP A 63 -3.45 6.00 -9.67
C ASP A 63 -4.51 5.84 -10.78
N THR A 64 -4.76 6.88 -11.53
CA THR A 64 -5.80 6.92 -12.58
C THR A 64 -5.63 5.88 -13.67
N GLU A 65 -4.41 5.38 -13.87
CA GLU A 65 -4.09 4.37 -14.88
C GLU A 65 -3.93 2.96 -14.27
N TYR A 66 -4.43 2.74 -13.04
CA TYR A 66 -4.23 1.54 -12.25
C TYR A 66 -4.43 0.24 -13.02
N TYR A 67 -5.50 0.12 -13.76
CA TYR A 67 -5.82 -1.09 -14.53
C TYR A 67 -5.10 -1.21 -15.88
N LYS A 68 -4.28 -0.22 -16.27
CA LYS A 68 -3.61 -0.20 -17.57
C LYS A 68 -2.13 -0.57 -17.51
N HIS A 69 -1.47 -0.35 -16.37
CA HIS A 69 -0.06 -0.70 -16.18
C HIS A 69 0.10 -2.01 -15.41
N HIS A 70 1.35 -2.50 -15.33
CA HIS A 70 1.73 -3.71 -14.58
C HIS A 70 2.72 -3.39 -13.46
N GLY A 71 2.21 -2.81 -12.37
CA GLY A 71 3.00 -2.45 -11.18
C GLY A 71 3.71 -1.10 -11.28
N VAL A 72 4.14 -0.71 -12.46
CA VAL A 72 4.86 0.55 -12.73
C VAL A 72 4.25 1.24 -13.94
N ASP A 73 4.02 2.55 -13.84
CA ASP A 73 3.70 3.38 -15.00
C ASP A 73 4.99 3.82 -15.70
N ILE A 74 5.26 3.21 -16.85
CA ILE A 74 6.45 3.46 -17.65
C ILE A 74 6.56 4.94 -18.09
N ARG A 75 5.44 5.63 -18.34
CA ARG A 75 5.44 7.05 -18.70
C ARG A 75 6.01 7.89 -17.56
N ASN A 76 5.55 7.67 -16.34
CA ASN A 76 6.05 8.34 -15.15
C ASN A 76 7.52 8.02 -14.88
N PHE A 77 7.97 6.81 -15.23
CA PHE A 77 9.37 6.42 -15.14
C PHE A 77 10.26 7.27 -16.06
N PHE A 78 9.89 7.41 -17.33
CA PHE A 78 10.66 8.22 -18.29
C PHE A 78 10.66 9.71 -17.96
N TYR A 79 9.56 10.28 -17.50
CA TYR A 79 9.51 11.67 -17.09
C TYR A 79 10.46 12.01 -15.92
N ALA A 80 10.78 11.04 -15.07
CA ALA A 80 11.75 11.25 -13.99
C ALA A 80 13.19 11.47 -14.49
N PHE A 81 13.50 11.11 -15.74
CA PHE A 81 14.81 11.31 -16.37
C PHE A 81 14.90 12.56 -17.25
N TYR A 82 13.78 13.27 -17.45
CA TYR A 82 13.74 14.55 -18.22
C TYR A 82 13.38 15.69 -17.27
N PRO A 83 14.36 16.23 -16.52
CA PRO A 83 14.09 17.21 -15.45
C PRO A 83 13.58 18.58 -15.95
N ASP A 84 13.73 18.90 -17.25
CA ASP A 84 13.41 20.22 -17.80
C ASP A 84 11.95 20.42 -18.23
N SER A 85 11.09 19.42 -18.08
CA SER A 85 9.67 19.58 -18.38
C SER A 85 8.86 19.88 -17.12
N ALA A 86 7.91 20.82 -17.19
CA ALA A 86 6.96 21.07 -16.10
C ALA A 86 6.24 19.78 -15.64
N SER A 87 6.17 18.78 -16.53
CA SER A 87 5.65 17.44 -16.28
C SER A 87 6.55 16.60 -15.38
N ALA A 88 7.88 16.82 -15.41
CA ALA A 88 8.83 16.02 -14.61
C ALA A 88 8.67 16.27 -13.11
N GLN A 89 8.30 17.48 -12.72
CA GLN A 89 8.08 17.84 -11.33
C GLN A 89 6.88 17.07 -10.72
N TYR A 90 5.89 16.74 -11.56
CA TYR A 90 4.71 15.95 -11.14
C TYR A 90 4.90 14.44 -11.34
N ALA A 91 5.61 14.01 -12.37
CA ALA A 91 5.78 12.60 -12.72
C ALA A 91 6.73 11.86 -11.75
N GLY A 92 7.81 12.50 -11.33
CA GLY A 92 8.80 11.89 -10.43
C GLY A 92 8.30 11.58 -9.03
N SER A 93 7.17 12.19 -8.62
CA SER A 93 6.53 11.97 -7.31
C SER A 93 5.35 10.99 -7.35
N ARG A 94 4.82 10.67 -8.53
CA ARG A 94 3.66 9.78 -8.67
C ARG A 94 4.08 8.33 -8.70
N ARG A 95 3.92 7.66 -7.57
CA ARG A 95 3.98 6.19 -7.49
C ARG A 95 2.65 5.61 -7.89
N THR A 96 2.71 4.44 -8.55
CA THR A 96 1.51 3.62 -8.73
C THR A 96 1.01 3.12 -7.36
N LEU A 97 -0.23 2.69 -7.33
CA LEU A 97 -0.86 2.15 -6.13
C LEU A 97 -0.09 0.93 -5.60
N THR A 98 0.38 0.06 -6.49
CA THR A 98 1.21 -1.10 -6.15
C THR A 98 2.56 -0.68 -5.54
N GLN A 99 3.22 0.33 -6.11
CA GLN A 99 4.46 0.88 -5.54
C GLN A 99 4.25 1.51 -4.16
N LYS A 100 3.13 2.21 -3.95
CA LYS A 100 2.78 2.77 -2.63
C LYS A 100 2.58 1.67 -1.60
N LEU A 101 1.86 0.59 -1.96
CA LEU A 101 1.67 -0.57 -1.09
C LEU A 101 3.01 -1.19 -0.69
N ILE A 102 3.86 -1.52 -1.66
CA ILE A 102 5.19 -2.10 -1.43
C ILE A 102 6.04 -1.20 -0.54
N ARG A 103 6.09 0.10 -0.86
CA ARG A 103 6.87 1.05 -0.06
C ARG A 103 6.41 1.10 1.39
N ASN A 104 5.12 1.18 1.62
CA ASN A 104 4.57 1.34 2.96
C ASN A 104 4.71 0.08 3.83
N GLN A 105 4.72 -1.09 3.20
CA GLN A 105 4.73 -2.36 3.93
C GLN A 105 6.11 -3.00 4.04
N ILE A 106 7.01 -2.73 3.11
CA ILE A 106 8.30 -3.41 3.01
C ILE A 106 9.47 -2.48 3.34
N PHE A 107 9.40 -1.21 2.88
CA PHE A 107 10.48 -0.27 3.09
C PHE A 107 10.18 0.64 4.29
N VAL A 108 10.85 0.40 5.40
CA VAL A 108 10.80 1.33 6.55
C VAL A 108 11.46 2.64 6.14
N SER A 109 10.76 3.74 6.35
CA SER A 109 11.29 5.07 6.03
C SER A 109 12.39 5.44 7.03
N ASP A 110 13.65 5.32 6.61
CA ASP A 110 14.78 5.83 7.38
C ASP A 110 15.12 7.24 6.91
N ASN A 111 14.95 8.22 7.79
CA ASN A 111 15.26 9.61 7.51
C ASN A 111 16.77 9.85 7.30
N ASN A 112 17.61 8.92 7.71
CA ASN A 112 19.07 9.01 7.60
C ASN A 112 19.62 8.34 6.32
N SER A 113 18.76 7.81 5.45
CA SER A 113 19.21 7.16 4.21
C SER A 113 19.95 8.13 3.29
N SER A 114 21.10 7.71 2.81
CA SER A 114 21.90 8.44 1.83
C SER A 114 21.15 8.58 0.50
N SER A 115 21.58 9.50 -0.36
CA SER A 115 20.99 9.68 -1.70
C SER A 115 21.09 8.40 -2.54
N MET A 116 22.19 7.66 -2.41
CA MET A 116 22.39 6.40 -3.13
C MET A 116 21.43 5.30 -2.64
N GLU A 117 21.25 5.16 -1.33
CA GLU A 117 20.32 4.19 -0.76
C GLU A 117 18.88 4.47 -1.21
N ARG A 118 18.47 5.74 -1.29
CA ARG A 118 17.15 6.11 -1.83
C ARG A 118 16.97 5.70 -3.30
N VAL A 119 18.02 5.84 -4.10
CA VAL A 119 18.00 5.37 -5.50
C VAL A 119 17.90 3.86 -5.57
N VAL A 120 18.68 3.13 -4.77
CA VAL A 120 18.61 1.67 -4.67
C VAL A 120 17.21 1.21 -4.26
N GLN A 121 16.65 1.78 -3.18
CA GLN A 121 15.30 1.48 -2.73
C GLN A 121 14.25 1.75 -3.82
N LYS A 122 14.36 2.86 -4.57
CA LYS A 122 13.43 3.17 -5.65
C LYS A 122 13.48 2.14 -6.78
N ILE A 123 14.66 1.63 -7.14
CA ILE A 123 14.81 0.56 -8.12
C ILE A 123 14.20 -0.74 -7.61
N GLN A 124 14.48 -1.09 -6.35
CA GLN A 124 13.92 -2.28 -5.71
C GLN A 124 12.39 -2.21 -5.60
N GLU A 125 11.84 -1.06 -5.19
CA GLU A 125 10.39 -0.80 -5.13
C GLU A 125 9.71 -1.07 -6.47
N GLN A 126 10.30 -0.60 -7.57
CA GLN A 126 9.76 -0.83 -8.92
C GLN A 126 9.79 -2.30 -9.33
N TYR A 127 10.91 -2.96 -9.10
CA TYR A 127 11.07 -4.39 -9.39
C TYR A 127 10.04 -5.23 -8.62
N LEU A 128 9.93 -4.98 -7.30
CA LEU A 128 9.00 -5.69 -6.43
C LEU A 128 7.54 -5.40 -6.79
N ALA A 129 7.22 -4.19 -7.22
CA ALA A 129 5.86 -3.85 -7.65
C ALA A 129 5.43 -4.63 -8.89
N VAL A 130 6.33 -4.78 -9.88
CA VAL A 130 6.05 -5.59 -11.08
C VAL A 130 5.92 -7.07 -10.72
N GLN A 131 6.84 -7.60 -9.92
CA GLN A 131 6.80 -9.00 -9.49
C GLN A 131 5.53 -9.31 -8.70
N PHE A 132 5.26 -8.54 -7.66
CA PHE A 132 4.13 -8.77 -6.77
C PHE A 132 2.78 -8.65 -7.51
N GLU A 133 2.66 -7.69 -8.42
CA GLU A 133 1.45 -7.54 -9.21
C GLU A 133 1.21 -8.71 -10.18
N SER A 134 2.27 -9.29 -10.73
CA SER A 134 2.17 -10.49 -11.58
C SER A 134 1.72 -11.74 -10.81
N GLU A 135 2.06 -11.81 -9.53
CA GLU A 135 1.72 -12.95 -8.67
C GLU A 135 0.32 -12.85 -8.07
N VAL A 136 -0.08 -11.64 -7.65
CA VAL A 136 -1.27 -11.43 -6.81
C VAL A 136 -2.47 -10.90 -7.59
N GLY A 137 -2.24 -10.06 -8.58
CA GLY A 137 -3.27 -9.45 -9.40
C GLY A 137 -3.88 -8.16 -8.82
N LYS A 138 -4.48 -7.36 -9.71
CA LYS A 138 -4.96 -5.99 -9.44
C LYS A 138 -5.97 -5.90 -8.29
N ASP A 139 -7.01 -6.69 -8.34
CA ASP A 139 -8.10 -6.61 -7.36
C ASP A 139 -7.61 -6.92 -5.95
N LYS A 140 -6.71 -7.89 -5.82
CA LYS A 140 -6.14 -8.27 -4.53
C LYS A 140 -5.18 -7.20 -4.01
N ILE A 141 -4.41 -6.57 -4.88
CA ILE A 141 -3.54 -5.45 -4.52
C ILE A 141 -4.37 -4.26 -4.05
N LEU A 142 -5.45 -3.93 -4.74
CA LEU A 142 -6.36 -2.87 -4.31
C LEU A 142 -6.98 -3.17 -2.94
N GLU A 143 -7.38 -4.42 -2.70
CA GLU A 143 -7.86 -4.89 -1.40
C GLU A 143 -6.82 -4.65 -0.31
N TYR A 144 -5.57 -5.08 -0.53
CA TYR A 144 -4.49 -4.89 0.43
C TYR A 144 -4.19 -3.41 0.67
N TYR A 145 -4.12 -2.62 -0.41
CA TYR A 145 -3.88 -1.19 -0.32
C TYR A 145 -4.92 -0.50 0.57
N LEU A 146 -6.21 -0.71 0.30
CA LEU A 146 -7.29 -0.11 1.07
C LEU A 146 -7.33 -0.57 2.54
N ASN A 147 -6.85 -1.77 2.83
CA ASN A 147 -6.79 -2.31 4.19
C ASN A 147 -5.52 -1.93 4.96
N THR A 148 -4.52 -1.36 4.30
CA THR A 148 -3.24 -0.99 4.94
C THR A 148 -3.02 0.52 5.02
N LEU A 149 -3.90 1.32 4.42
CA LEU A 149 -3.82 2.78 4.51
C LEU A 149 -4.06 3.28 5.93
N TYR A 150 -3.28 4.27 6.33
CA TYR A 150 -3.50 5.00 7.57
C TYR A 150 -4.46 6.17 7.35
N PHE A 151 -5.57 6.17 8.05
CA PHE A 151 -6.63 7.18 7.96
C PHE A 151 -6.63 8.21 9.10
N GLY A 152 -5.58 8.24 9.90
CA GLY A 152 -5.54 9.10 11.09
C GLY A 152 -6.21 8.47 12.31
N GLY A 153 -6.08 9.11 13.49
CA GLY A 153 -6.75 8.69 14.71
C GLY A 153 -6.49 7.22 15.12
N ASN A 154 -5.30 6.70 14.81
CA ASN A 154 -4.97 5.28 15.02
C ASN A 154 -5.87 4.30 14.25
N ARG A 155 -6.33 4.68 13.05
CA ARG A 155 -7.15 3.83 12.17
C ARG A 155 -6.34 3.38 10.96
N ILE A 156 -6.18 2.08 10.80
CA ILE A 156 -5.60 1.45 9.62
C ILE A 156 -6.68 0.68 8.88
N GLY A 157 -6.73 0.92 7.57
CA GLY A 157 -7.67 0.28 6.67
C GLY A 157 -9.04 0.96 6.59
N ILE A 158 -9.65 0.80 5.42
CA ILE A 158 -10.90 1.45 5.05
C ILE A 158 -12.07 1.03 5.96
N GLY A 159 -12.07 -0.22 6.46
CA GLY A 159 -13.11 -0.70 7.37
C GLY A 159 -13.09 0.03 8.71
N ALA A 160 -11.92 0.17 9.34
CA ALA A 160 -11.78 0.91 10.58
C ALA A 160 -12.06 2.43 10.40
N ALA A 161 -11.75 2.96 9.22
CA ALA A 161 -12.07 4.34 8.88
C ALA A 161 -13.59 4.53 8.70
N ALA A 162 -14.27 3.63 8.01
CA ALA A 162 -15.72 3.68 7.80
C ALA A 162 -16.49 3.61 9.14
N GLU A 163 -16.09 2.70 10.02
CA GLU A 163 -16.64 2.57 11.36
C GLU A 163 -16.45 3.86 12.17
N TYR A 164 -15.26 4.43 12.14
CA TYR A 164 -14.93 5.60 12.97
C TYR A 164 -15.54 6.90 12.48
N TYR A 165 -15.53 7.15 11.17
CA TYR A 165 -15.98 8.43 10.61
C TYR A 165 -17.44 8.44 10.20
N PHE A 166 -18.03 7.27 9.91
CA PHE A 166 -19.38 7.17 9.34
C PHE A 166 -20.29 6.22 10.08
N ASP A 167 -19.80 5.56 11.14
CA ASP A 167 -20.54 4.57 11.92
C ASP A 167 -21.11 3.42 11.03
N LYS A 168 -20.28 2.91 10.12
CA LYS A 168 -20.66 1.91 9.11
C LYS A 168 -19.69 0.76 9.04
#